data_eb9ed0d9acf18c96667625173329c94f
#
_entry.id   eb9ed0d9acf18c96667625173329c94f
#
_cell.length_a   1.000
_cell.length_b   1.000
_cell.length_c   1.000
_cell.angle_alpha   90.00
_cell.angle_beta   90.00
_cell.angle_gamma   90.00
#
_symmetry.space_group_name_H-M   'P 1'
#
loop_
_entity.id
_entity.type
_entity.pdbx_description
1 polymer ?
#
loop_
_entity_poly.entity_id
_entity_poly.type
_entity_poly.pdbx_seq_one_letter_code
_entity_poly.pdbx_strand_id
1 'polypeptide(L)'
;MKRFYLYSYIVTLLIIGCGPELRTVVERDKFNRIILEAELKGEVDTNWVKLHTYHFIGPSTDGPPLDDVKPAQTDVSVDDSGNLAWGAEDEAVKPKDEPAESTEVVPADADTGQVVQDFTITVDSTKKTFASFAKGRKEGDWKTWHSNGQLKTQYTYIKDQIEGIYTYYDSLGTTIKTETYKKSILEGVTSDFNENGTLHLTTEYKKGLKEGLQKEFIEGVVLIEQRTFKKDSLDGEWTSWHDNGTKKVVRVYKNGSPKGNWTFYDEKGAWMREQQYKKGLADGIWTFYDREGFKVFHYYTLGELVAEYTEAKWPNGQIKEEPPSFNKEGQLDGTRIGYWADGSTRYTMDYKKGKKDGDEIRYDSTGVLIFEVRYDKGIRNGMEKEYYSNGNPKRLAKYKDNKLDGKTELFDSLGVKTETIAYKDSLRNGKTTLWWPNGEAYQRFTYEDDILEGRFEEWDSLGTDIVKGTYTGGVRHKKWLYYDSEGRRDKFVFLDMDSIITDYKFKYYPNWQLVEEPGFDDRGLYDGKWESFYIDGATSKKFSYTEGKRDKV
;
A
#
# COMPACT_ATOMS: atom_id res chain seq x y z
N MET A 1 -18.07 -11.01 13.25
CA MET A 1 -18.76 -9.73 13.04
C MET A 1 -17.76 -8.72 12.50
N LYS A 2 -17.74 -8.54 11.18
CA LYS A 2 -16.90 -7.52 10.53
C LYS A 2 -17.63 -6.19 10.58
N ARG A 3 -17.13 -5.25 11.36
CA ARG A 3 -17.59 -3.85 11.32
C ARG A 3 -16.95 -3.19 10.11
N PHE A 4 -17.73 -2.95 9.09
CA PHE A 4 -17.41 -1.99 8.04
C PHE A 4 -17.56 -0.59 8.63
N TYR A 5 -16.49 0.18 8.71
CA TYR A 5 -16.57 1.63 8.91
C TYR A 5 -17.00 2.26 7.59
N LEU A 6 -18.29 2.58 7.50
CA LEU A 6 -18.79 3.48 6.47
C LEU A 6 -18.34 4.90 6.87
N TYR A 7 -17.39 5.46 6.15
CA TYR A 7 -17.13 6.89 6.23
C TYR A 7 -18.34 7.62 5.66
N SER A 8 -19.02 8.38 6.53
CA SER A 8 -20.13 9.25 6.18
C SER A 8 -19.58 10.40 5.32
N TYR A 9 -19.79 10.31 4.01
CA TYR A 9 -19.62 11.44 3.12
C TYR A 9 -20.82 12.37 3.28
N ILE A 10 -20.58 13.66 3.51
CA ILE A 10 -21.63 14.68 3.48
C ILE A 10 -22.03 14.84 2.02
N VAL A 11 -23.10 14.15 1.63
CA VAL A 11 -23.76 14.35 0.34
C VAL A 11 -24.61 15.59 0.47
N THR A 12 -24.21 16.68 -0.19
CA THR A 12 -25.09 17.84 -0.35
C THR A 12 -26.06 17.49 -1.46
N LEU A 13 -27.22 16.98 -1.08
CA LEU A 13 -28.30 16.66 -2.02
C LEU A 13 -28.95 17.96 -2.47
N LEU A 14 -28.62 18.42 -3.68
CA LEU A 14 -29.38 19.51 -4.31
C LEU A 14 -30.49 18.85 -5.15
N ILE A 15 -31.71 18.88 -4.64
CA ILE A 15 -32.89 18.39 -5.37
C ILE A 15 -33.39 19.52 -6.26
N ILE A 16 -33.17 19.40 -7.57
CA ILE A 16 -33.72 20.32 -8.55
C ILE A 16 -34.75 19.54 -9.37
N GLY A 17 -36.04 19.81 -9.13
CA GLY A 17 -37.12 19.30 -9.95
C GLY A 17 -38.45 19.20 -9.20
N CYS A 18 -39.50 19.89 -9.68
CA CYS A 18 -40.87 19.79 -9.19
C CYS A 18 -41.65 18.81 -10.07
N GLY A 19 -41.68 17.54 -9.66
CA GLY A 19 -42.56 16.53 -10.22
C GLY A 19 -42.46 15.22 -9.48
N PRO A 20 -43.53 14.46 -9.33
CA PRO A 20 -43.54 13.30 -8.43
C PRO A 20 -42.83 12.06 -8.99
N GLU A 21 -42.21 12.08 -10.17
CA GLU A 21 -41.73 10.85 -10.81
C GLU A 21 -40.23 10.78 -11.15
N LEU A 22 -39.52 11.93 -11.24
CA LEU A 22 -38.09 11.95 -11.59
C LEU A 22 -37.33 12.97 -10.73
N ARG A 23 -36.26 12.53 -10.07
CA ARG A 23 -35.34 13.40 -9.31
C ARG A 23 -33.94 13.18 -9.82
N THR A 24 -33.25 14.25 -10.20
CA THR A 24 -31.84 14.21 -10.56
C THR A 24 -30.99 14.49 -9.33
N VAL A 25 -30.10 13.58 -9.01
CA VAL A 25 -29.08 13.75 -7.97
C VAL A 25 -27.79 14.16 -8.66
N VAL A 26 -27.26 15.31 -8.28
CA VAL A 26 -26.00 15.83 -8.80
C VAL A 26 -25.04 15.97 -7.64
N GLU A 27 -23.97 15.19 -7.66
CA GLU A 27 -22.86 15.33 -6.73
C GLU A 27 -21.72 16.12 -7.39
N ARG A 28 -21.17 17.10 -6.68
CA ARG A 28 -20.10 17.97 -7.19
C ARG A 28 -18.87 17.87 -6.30
N ASP A 29 -17.69 17.93 -6.90
CA ASP A 29 -16.43 17.97 -6.18
C ASP A 29 -16.17 19.37 -5.57
N LYS A 30 -15.07 19.50 -4.84
CA LYS A 30 -14.66 20.77 -4.20
C LYS A 30 -14.40 21.91 -5.21
N PHE A 31 -14.27 21.60 -6.48
CA PHE A 31 -14.11 22.57 -7.56
C PHE A 31 -15.43 22.83 -8.31
N ASN A 32 -16.56 22.41 -7.72
CA ASN A 32 -17.91 22.55 -8.29
C ASN A 32 -18.15 21.77 -9.61
N ARG A 33 -17.31 20.75 -9.90
CA ARG A 33 -17.49 19.90 -11.08
C ARG A 33 -18.45 18.74 -10.74
N ILE A 34 -19.31 18.38 -11.68
CA ILE A 34 -20.21 17.23 -11.53
C ILE A 34 -19.36 15.96 -11.54
N ILE A 35 -19.46 15.15 -10.48
CA ILE A 35 -18.80 13.85 -10.35
C ILE A 35 -19.76 12.68 -10.36
N LEU A 36 -21.02 12.96 -10.07
CA LEU A 36 -22.12 12.02 -10.16
C LEU A 36 -23.37 12.77 -10.62
N GLU A 37 -24.01 12.27 -11.67
CA GLU A 37 -25.35 12.66 -12.08
C GLU A 37 -26.18 11.39 -12.24
N ALA A 38 -27.29 11.29 -11.52
CA ALA A 38 -28.17 10.14 -11.58
C ALA A 38 -29.63 10.57 -11.53
N GLU A 39 -30.45 9.98 -12.38
CA GLU A 39 -31.89 10.13 -12.32
C GLU A 39 -32.50 9.05 -11.43
N LEU A 40 -33.23 9.49 -10.42
CA LEU A 40 -33.92 8.61 -9.48
C LEU A 40 -35.42 8.66 -9.73
N LYS A 41 -36.02 7.48 -9.89
CA LYS A 41 -37.48 7.34 -10.07
C LYS A 41 -38.08 6.76 -8.78
N GLY A 42 -39.00 7.50 -8.12
CA GLY A 42 -39.65 7.08 -6.88
C GLY A 42 -39.09 7.71 -5.63
N GLU A 43 -39.48 7.20 -4.45
CA GLU A 43 -38.97 7.67 -3.17
C GLU A 43 -37.52 7.21 -2.95
N VAL A 44 -36.68 8.11 -2.41
CA VAL A 44 -35.25 7.84 -2.15
C VAL A 44 -35.12 6.96 -0.90
N ASP A 45 -35.01 5.66 -1.09
CA ASP A 45 -34.62 4.70 -0.05
C ASP A 45 -33.11 4.46 -0.14
N THR A 46 -32.43 4.48 0.99
CA THR A 46 -30.97 4.21 1.09
C THR A 46 -30.56 2.83 0.60
N ASN A 47 -31.50 1.88 0.49
CA ASN A 47 -31.27 0.57 -0.12
C ASN A 47 -31.30 0.61 -1.65
N TRP A 48 -31.93 1.60 -2.24
CA TRP A 48 -32.06 1.77 -3.69
C TRP A 48 -30.71 2.18 -4.33
N VAL A 49 -29.94 2.97 -3.63
CA VAL A 49 -28.59 3.42 -4.04
C VAL A 49 -27.60 2.25 -4.19
N LYS A 50 -27.86 1.10 -3.56
CA LYS A 50 -27.02 -0.10 -3.62
C LYS A 50 -27.26 -0.97 -4.87
N LEU A 51 -28.34 -0.73 -5.60
CA LEU A 51 -28.77 -1.58 -6.73
C LEU A 51 -28.52 -0.98 -8.10
N HIS A 52 -28.05 0.28 -8.17
CA HIS A 52 -27.81 0.95 -9.45
C HIS A 52 -26.31 1.13 -9.67
N THR A 53 -25.86 0.70 -10.83
CA THR A 53 -24.49 0.87 -11.29
C THR A 53 -24.18 2.36 -11.39
N TYR A 54 -23.32 2.86 -10.54
CA TYR A 54 -22.85 4.23 -10.58
C TYR A 54 -21.98 4.43 -11.81
N HIS A 55 -22.43 5.25 -12.74
CA HIS A 55 -21.54 5.80 -13.74
C HIS A 55 -20.68 6.88 -13.06
N PHE A 56 -19.46 6.51 -12.73
CA PHE A 56 -18.49 7.46 -12.23
C PHE A 56 -18.08 8.35 -13.41
N ILE A 57 -18.69 9.52 -13.50
CA ILE A 57 -18.16 10.58 -14.36
C ILE A 57 -16.92 11.06 -13.61
N GLY A 58 -15.75 10.55 -13.98
CA GLY A 58 -14.48 11.08 -13.50
C GLY A 58 -14.44 12.60 -13.71
N PRO A 59 -13.51 13.33 -13.10
CA PRO A 59 -13.40 14.77 -13.34
C PRO A 59 -13.46 14.97 -14.85
N SER A 60 -14.46 15.77 -15.28
CA SER A 60 -14.81 16.02 -16.68
C SER A 60 -13.55 16.01 -17.55
N THR A 61 -13.32 14.91 -18.18
CA THR A 61 -12.53 14.92 -19.40
C THR A 61 -13.57 15.22 -20.45
N ASP A 62 -13.47 16.37 -21.12
CA ASP A 62 -14.26 16.69 -22.30
C ASP A 62 -13.89 15.68 -23.40
N GLY A 63 -14.35 14.47 -23.24
CA GLY A 63 -14.47 13.45 -24.25
C GLY A 63 -15.95 13.20 -24.43
N PRO A 64 -16.41 12.72 -25.59
CA PRO A 64 -17.81 12.42 -25.75
C PRO A 64 -18.30 11.56 -24.59
N PRO A 65 -19.52 11.79 -24.09
CA PRO A 65 -20.05 11.04 -22.96
C PRO A 65 -19.95 9.55 -23.25
N LEU A 66 -19.55 8.79 -22.21
CA LEU A 66 -19.51 7.32 -22.25
C LEU A 66 -20.92 6.72 -22.22
N ASP A 67 -21.83 7.32 -23.01
CA ASP A 67 -23.27 6.94 -23.00
C ASP A 67 -23.60 5.70 -23.79
N ASP A 68 -22.64 5.04 -24.47
CA ASP A 68 -22.92 3.86 -25.29
C ASP A 68 -22.05 2.63 -25.05
N VAL A 69 -21.46 2.50 -23.85
CA VAL A 69 -20.98 1.19 -23.45
C VAL A 69 -22.06 0.50 -22.64
N LYS A 70 -23.00 -0.15 -23.30
CA LYS A 70 -23.76 -1.23 -22.67
C LYS A 70 -22.76 -2.19 -22.04
N PRO A 71 -22.98 -2.63 -20.80
CA PRO A 71 -22.18 -3.70 -20.26
C PRO A 71 -22.35 -4.89 -21.20
N ALA A 72 -21.29 -5.30 -21.86
CA ALA A 72 -21.27 -6.58 -22.54
C ALA A 72 -21.56 -7.63 -21.47
N GLN A 73 -22.71 -8.29 -21.56
CA GLN A 73 -22.90 -9.56 -20.88
C GLN A 73 -21.88 -10.50 -21.52
N THR A 74 -20.77 -10.69 -20.83
CA THR A 74 -19.84 -11.73 -21.20
C THR A 74 -20.41 -13.06 -20.70
N ASP A 75 -21.11 -13.74 -21.56
CA ASP A 75 -21.24 -15.18 -21.45
C ASP A 75 -19.86 -15.77 -21.79
N VAL A 76 -19.08 -16.00 -20.76
CA VAL A 76 -17.81 -16.69 -20.88
C VAL A 76 -18.11 -18.17 -20.91
N SER A 77 -18.12 -18.77 -22.11
CA SER A 77 -18.00 -20.21 -22.24
C SER A 77 -16.52 -20.59 -22.30
N VAL A 78 -16.09 -21.38 -21.35
CA VAL A 78 -14.74 -21.98 -21.33
C VAL A 78 -14.85 -23.29 -22.10
N ASP A 79 -14.01 -23.48 -23.13
CA ASP A 79 -13.87 -24.79 -23.77
C ASP A 79 -13.08 -25.76 -22.88
N ASP A 80 -13.20 -27.06 -23.15
CA ASP A 80 -12.57 -28.15 -22.38
C ASP A 80 -11.03 -28.11 -22.37
N SER A 81 -10.40 -27.11 -22.98
CA SER A 81 -8.94 -26.91 -23.02
C SER A 81 -8.46 -25.66 -22.28
N GLY A 82 -9.34 -24.88 -21.66
CA GLY A 82 -8.96 -23.77 -20.77
C GLY A 82 -8.49 -22.48 -21.47
N ASN A 83 -8.79 -22.28 -22.76
CA ASN A 83 -8.45 -21.08 -23.49
C ASN A 83 -9.64 -20.11 -23.58
N LEU A 84 -9.43 -18.85 -23.20
CA LEU A 84 -10.35 -17.74 -23.38
C LEU A 84 -10.36 -17.31 -24.85
N ALA A 85 -11.42 -17.61 -25.58
CA ALA A 85 -11.65 -17.08 -26.90
C ALA A 85 -12.43 -15.75 -26.80
N TRP A 86 -11.82 -14.64 -27.19
CA TRP A 86 -12.47 -13.36 -27.41
C TRP A 86 -13.06 -13.37 -28.83
N GLY A 87 -14.36 -13.53 -28.92
CA GLY A 87 -15.07 -13.27 -30.14
C GLY A 87 -15.28 -11.77 -30.33
N ALA A 88 -14.40 -11.12 -31.03
CA ALA A 88 -14.70 -9.84 -31.67
C ALA A 88 -15.02 -10.11 -33.14
N GLU A 89 -16.28 -10.28 -33.44
CA GLU A 89 -16.78 -10.11 -34.79
C GLU A 89 -17.01 -8.60 -35.03
N ASP A 90 -15.94 -7.88 -35.39
CA ASP A 90 -16.09 -6.69 -36.19
C ASP A 90 -16.24 -7.16 -37.64
N GLU A 91 -17.50 -7.18 -38.12
CA GLU A 91 -17.77 -7.27 -39.54
C GLU A 91 -17.04 -6.12 -40.25
N ALA A 92 -15.94 -6.47 -40.91
CA ALA A 92 -15.40 -5.62 -41.95
C ALA A 92 -16.48 -5.40 -42.98
N VAL A 93 -17.04 -4.20 -43.05
CA VAL A 93 -17.89 -3.76 -44.12
C VAL A 93 -17.07 -3.87 -45.40
N LYS A 94 -17.21 -4.99 -46.09
CA LYS A 94 -16.80 -5.10 -47.50
C LYS A 94 -17.55 -4.04 -48.27
N PRO A 95 -16.87 -3.26 -49.13
CA PRO A 95 -17.58 -2.41 -50.09
C PRO A 95 -18.54 -3.29 -50.89
N LYS A 96 -19.82 -2.94 -50.86
CA LYS A 96 -20.81 -3.55 -51.73
C LYS A 96 -20.30 -3.40 -53.16
N ASP A 97 -20.20 -4.53 -53.85
CA ASP A 97 -19.98 -4.58 -55.30
C ASP A 97 -21.03 -3.72 -55.98
N GLU A 98 -20.58 -2.66 -56.63
CA GLU A 98 -21.43 -1.96 -57.59
C GLU A 98 -21.71 -2.92 -58.76
N PRO A 99 -22.94 -2.98 -59.26
CA PRO A 99 -23.25 -3.84 -60.39
C PRO A 99 -22.42 -3.43 -61.61
N ALA A 100 -21.75 -4.43 -62.18
CA ALA A 100 -21.00 -4.27 -63.41
C ALA A 100 -21.94 -3.84 -64.53
N GLU A 101 -21.95 -2.57 -64.91
CA GLU A 101 -22.52 -2.13 -66.16
C GLU A 101 -21.58 -2.50 -67.30
N SER A 102 -22.12 -3.27 -68.27
CA SER A 102 -21.44 -3.69 -69.46
C SER A 102 -21.05 -2.46 -70.32
N THR A 103 -19.78 -2.18 -70.41
CA THR A 103 -19.23 -1.25 -71.38
C THR A 103 -18.97 -2.01 -72.67
N GLU A 104 -19.67 -1.65 -73.76
CA GLU A 104 -19.28 -2.05 -75.10
C GLU A 104 -17.89 -1.53 -75.42
N VAL A 105 -16.95 -2.46 -75.59
CA VAL A 105 -15.60 -2.14 -75.99
C VAL A 105 -15.53 -2.14 -77.50
N VAL A 106 -15.36 -0.97 -78.12
CA VAL A 106 -15.01 -0.85 -79.52
C VAL A 106 -13.57 -1.30 -79.71
N PRO A 107 -13.26 -2.28 -80.58
CA PRO A 107 -11.91 -2.76 -80.77
C PRO A 107 -11.06 -1.68 -81.47
N ALA A 108 -9.93 -1.31 -80.80
CA ALA A 108 -8.93 -0.47 -81.41
C ALA A 108 -8.03 -1.30 -82.34
N ASP A 109 -7.84 -0.84 -83.55
CA ASP A 109 -6.94 -1.41 -84.54
C ASP A 109 -5.47 -1.49 -83.97
N ALA A 110 -4.86 -2.62 -84.20
CA ALA A 110 -3.47 -2.87 -83.84
C ALA A 110 -2.54 -2.16 -84.81
N ASP A 111 -1.78 -1.28 -84.34
CA ASP A 111 -0.44 -0.88 -84.72
C ASP A 111 -0.22 0.66 -84.68
N THR A 112 0.28 1.13 -83.56
CA THR A 112 1.33 2.22 -83.44
C THR A 112 1.57 2.54 -81.97
N GLY A 113 2.79 2.79 -81.63
CA GLY A 113 3.27 2.89 -80.26
C GLY A 113 2.54 3.88 -79.37
N GLN A 114 2.46 3.45 -78.15
CA GLN A 114 2.13 4.18 -76.88
C GLN A 114 1.27 5.45 -77.05
N VAL A 115 -0.02 5.28 -77.25
CA VAL A 115 -0.99 6.35 -77.03
C VAL A 115 -1.77 6.05 -75.76
N VAL A 116 -1.59 6.86 -74.74
CA VAL A 116 -2.47 6.95 -73.61
C VAL A 116 -3.76 7.55 -74.18
N GLN A 117 -4.84 6.78 -74.26
CA GLN A 117 -6.12 7.29 -74.68
C GLN A 117 -6.90 7.77 -73.46
N ASP A 118 -7.15 9.08 -73.44
CA ASP A 118 -8.02 9.70 -72.44
C ASP A 118 -9.45 9.65 -72.90
N PHE A 119 -10.32 9.03 -72.12
CA PHE A 119 -11.78 8.99 -72.40
C PHE A 119 -12.57 9.71 -71.33
N THR A 120 -13.51 10.56 -71.74
CA THR A 120 -14.58 11.04 -70.89
C THR A 120 -15.78 10.16 -71.10
N ILE A 121 -16.10 9.32 -70.14
CA ILE A 121 -17.32 8.50 -70.16
C ILE A 121 -18.40 9.27 -69.42
N THR A 122 -19.49 9.64 -70.18
CA THR A 122 -20.68 10.19 -69.54
C THR A 122 -21.68 9.06 -69.46
N VAL A 123 -21.82 8.47 -68.29
CA VAL A 123 -22.76 7.32 -68.10
C VAL A 123 -24.20 7.76 -67.85
N ASP A 124 -24.40 9.02 -67.50
CA ASP A 124 -25.69 9.70 -67.33
C ASP A 124 -25.40 11.21 -67.35
N SER A 125 -26.38 12.04 -67.73
CA SER A 125 -26.21 13.50 -67.74
C SER A 125 -25.79 14.11 -66.37
N THR A 126 -25.85 13.35 -65.31
CA THR A 126 -25.56 13.76 -63.94
C THR A 126 -24.29 13.15 -63.36
N LYS A 127 -23.70 12.09 -63.99
CA LYS A 127 -22.50 11.42 -63.52
C LYS A 127 -21.35 11.52 -64.51
N LYS A 128 -20.26 12.15 -64.18
CA LYS A 128 -19.08 12.29 -65.03
C LYS A 128 -17.90 11.53 -64.44
N THR A 129 -17.20 10.76 -65.28
CA THR A 129 -15.96 10.07 -64.92
C THR A 129 -14.93 10.33 -66.01
N PHE A 130 -13.73 10.77 -65.62
CA PHE A 130 -12.59 10.79 -66.51
C PHE A 130 -11.76 9.55 -66.22
N ALA A 131 -11.37 8.82 -67.25
CA ALA A 131 -10.68 7.56 -67.15
C ALA A 131 -9.59 7.47 -68.24
N SER A 132 -8.42 7.04 -67.83
CA SER A 132 -7.24 6.84 -68.69
C SER A 132 -6.94 5.37 -68.87
N PHE A 133 -6.64 4.93 -70.10
CA PHE A 133 -6.26 3.54 -70.37
C PHE A 133 -5.02 3.50 -71.26
N ALA A 134 -4.12 2.54 -71.03
CA ALA A 134 -3.01 2.21 -71.90
C ALA A 134 -3.00 0.69 -72.17
N LYS A 135 -3.04 0.29 -73.45
CA LYS A 135 -3.06 -1.13 -73.84
C LYS A 135 -4.16 -1.95 -73.14
N GLY A 136 -5.38 -1.38 -73.01
CA GLY A 136 -6.53 -2.01 -72.39
C GLY A 136 -6.49 -2.13 -70.87
N ARG A 137 -5.49 -1.52 -70.22
CA ARG A 137 -5.35 -1.49 -68.75
C ARG A 137 -5.62 -0.08 -68.21
N LYS A 138 -6.18 0.02 -67.01
CA LYS A 138 -6.27 1.32 -66.34
C LYS A 138 -4.89 1.88 -66.08
N GLU A 139 -4.65 3.09 -66.60
CA GLU A 139 -3.37 3.76 -66.53
C GLU A 139 -3.59 5.27 -66.43
N GLY A 140 -2.77 5.99 -65.65
CA GLY A 140 -2.87 7.45 -65.52
C GLY A 140 -3.97 7.91 -64.56
N ASP A 141 -4.35 9.19 -64.72
CA ASP A 141 -5.26 9.87 -63.80
C ASP A 141 -6.71 9.50 -64.05
N TRP A 142 -7.41 9.30 -62.95
CA TRP A 142 -8.85 9.03 -62.91
C TRP A 142 -9.54 10.06 -62.04
N LYS A 143 -10.66 10.60 -62.52
CA LYS A 143 -11.46 11.64 -61.88
C LYS A 143 -12.93 11.31 -61.95
N THR A 144 -13.65 11.58 -60.87
CA THR A 144 -15.11 11.52 -60.83
C THR A 144 -15.67 12.84 -60.31
N TRP A 145 -16.91 13.16 -60.64
CA TRP A 145 -17.56 14.42 -60.26
C TRP A 145 -18.90 14.18 -59.57
N HIS A 146 -19.24 15.10 -58.71
CA HIS A 146 -20.57 15.21 -58.14
C HIS A 146 -21.57 15.65 -59.21
N SER A 147 -22.88 15.48 -58.94
CA SER A 147 -23.95 15.91 -59.84
C SER A 147 -23.95 17.42 -60.19
N ASN A 148 -23.42 18.24 -59.25
CA ASN A 148 -23.28 19.68 -59.44
C ASN A 148 -22.04 20.09 -60.26
N GLY A 149 -21.25 19.12 -60.71
CA GLY A 149 -20.05 19.36 -61.54
C GLY A 149 -18.75 19.60 -60.77
N GLN A 150 -18.77 19.60 -59.45
CA GLN A 150 -17.56 19.66 -58.65
C GLN A 150 -16.84 18.31 -58.62
N LEU A 151 -15.50 18.32 -58.53
CA LEU A 151 -14.67 17.12 -58.44
C LEU A 151 -15.07 16.34 -57.19
N LYS A 152 -15.28 15.01 -57.32
CA LYS A 152 -15.63 14.11 -56.23
C LYS A 152 -14.43 13.30 -55.79
N THR A 153 -13.68 12.70 -56.75
CA THR A 153 -12.46 11.94 -56.44
C THR A 153 -11.42 12.17 -57.51
N GLN A 154 -10.15 12.07 -57.12
CA GLN A 154 -8.99 12.05 -58.02
C GLN A 154 -7.98 11.03 -57.54
N TYR A 155 -7.51 10.16 -58.45
CA TYR A 155 -6.53 9.13 -58.13
C TYR A 155 -5.84 8.64 -59.42
N THR A 156 -4.77 7.88 -59.26
CA THR A 156 -3.95 7.40 -60.39
C THR A 156 -3.93 5.88 -60.39
N TYR A 157 -4.08 5.31 -61.60
CA TYR A 157 -3.83 3.89 -61.85
C TYR A 157 -2.47 3.68 -62.53
N ILE A 158 -1.78 2.60 -62.12
CA ILE A 158 -0.64 2.04 -62.80
C ILE A 158 -0.89 0.55 -63.00
N LYS A 159 -1.07 0.12 -64.26
CA LYS A 159 -1.37 -1.29 -64.63
C LYS A 159 -2.51 -1.90 -63.83
N ASP A 160 -3.68 -1.27 -63.88
CA ASP A 160 -4.93 -1.67 -63.17
C ASP A 160 -4.84 -1.57 -61.64
N GLN A 161 -3.77 -1.03 -61.06
CA GLN A 161 -3.63 -0.87 -59.61
C GLN A 161 -3.58 0.61 -59.23
N ILE A 162 -4.29 0.97 -58.16
CA ILE A 162 -4.21 2.32 -57.60
C ILE A 162 -2.80 2.53 -57.00
N GLU A 163 -2.18 3.64 -57.39
CA GLU A 163 -0.84 3.99 -56.93
C GLU A 163 -0.80 5.48 -56.54
N GLY A 164 -0.20 5.81 -55.40
CA GLY A 164 -0.10 7.18 -54.92
C GLY A 164 -1.30 7.65 -54.13
N ILE A 165 -1.63 8.95 -54.21
CA ILE A 165 -2.64 9.59 -53.41
C ILE A 165 -4.01 9.46 -54.05
N TYR A 166 -4.99 8.98 -53.33
CA TYR A 166 -6.41 9.04 -53.67
C TYR A 166 -7.06 10.18 -52.86
N THR A 167 -7.61 11.19 -53.52
CA THR A 167 -8.22 12.37 -52.90
C THR A 167 -9.72 12.34 -53.07
N TYR A 168 -10.44 12.61 -52.00
CA TYR A 168 -11.89 12.75 -51.94
C TYR A 168 -12.26 14.21 -51.67
N TYR A 169 -13.28 14.70 -52.35
CA TYR A 169 -13.80 16.05 -52.22
C TYR A 169 -15.30 16.00 -51.90
N ASP A 170 -15.79 16.97 -51.16
CA ASP A 170 -17.20 17.19 -50.96
C ASP A 170 -17.87 17.87 -52.18
N SER A 171 -19.18 18.13 -52.09
CA SER A 171 -19.94 18.80 -53.17
C SER A 171 -19.60 20.29 -53.31
N LEU A 172 -18.84 20.88 -52.42
CA LEU A 172 -18.33 22.27 -52.47
C LEU A 172 -16.92 22.34 -53.04
N GLY A 173 -16.27 21.19 -53.25
CA GLY A 173 -14.89 21.08 -53.74
C GLY A 173 -13.85 21.09 -52.64
N THR A 174 -14.23 21.00 -51.37
CA THR A 174 -13.32 20.91 -50.22
C THR A 174 -12.78 19.48 -50.13
N THR A 175 -11.48 19.33 -49.91
CA THR A 175 -10.87 18.02 -49.62
C THR A 175 -11.38 17.50 -48.26
N ILE A 176 -11.99 16.32 -48.27
CA ILE A 176 -12.50 15.66 -47.06
C ILE A 176 -11.64 14.48 -46.62
N LYS A 177 -10.89 13.85 -47.57
CA LYS A 177 -10.02 12.72 -47.26
C LYS A 177 -8.91 12.57 -48.30
N THR A 178 -7.75 12.13 -47.85
CA THR A 178 -6.70 11.58 -48.71
C THR A 178 -6.25 10.22 -48.20
N GLU A 179 -5.98 9.30 -49.12
CA GLU A 179 -5.47 7.97 -48.83
C GLU A 179 -4.25 7.70 -49.71
N THR A 180 -3.23 7.04 -49.16
CA THR A 180 -2.05 6.68 -49.94
C THR A 180 -2.04 5.20 -50.24
N TYR A 181 -1.96 4.87 -51.52
CA TYR A 181 -2.02 3.49 -51.99
C TYR A 181 -0.70 3.09 -52.67
N LYS A 182 -0.39 1.81 -52.50
CA LYS A 182 0.65 1.11 -53.24
C LYS A 182 0.08 -0.21 -53.74
N LYS A 183 0.00 -0.37 -55.07
CA LYS A 183 -0.61 -1.56 -55.68
C LYS A 183 -2.02 -1.87 -55.15
N SER A 184 -2.85 -0.84 -55.09
CA SER A 184 -4.23 -0.90 -54.55
C SER A 184 -4.34 -1.30 -53.06
N ILE A 185 -3.26 -1.27 -52.31
CA ILE A 185 -3.23 -1.53 -50.88
C ILE A 185 -2.87 -0.24 -50.18
N LEU A 186 -3.55 0.11 -49.09
CA LEU A 186 -3.18 1.26 -48.25
C LEU A 186 -1.75 1.11 -47.74
N GLU A 187 -0.90 2.06 -48.09
CA GLU A 187 0.52 2.07 -47.73
C GLU A 187 1.01 3.52 -47.60
N GLY A 188 1.16 4.01 -46.39
CA GLY A 188 1.51 5.39 -46.08
C GLY A 188 0.45 6.09 -45.24
N VAL A 189 0.34 7.40 -45.34
CA VAL A 189 -0.55 8.22 -44.53
C VAL A 189 -1.90 8.38 -45.20
N THR A 190 -2.97 8.19 -44.44
CA THR A 190 -4.30 8.71 -44.74
C THR A 190 -4.55 9.97 -43.95
N SER A 191 -5.31 10.91 -44.50
CA SER A 191 -5.69 12.15 -43.80
C SER A 191 -7.19 12.39 -44.02
N ASP A 192 -7.91 12.63 -42.91
CA ASP A 192 -9.29 13.05 -42.91
C ASP A 192 -9.35 14.54 -42.55
N PHE A 193 -10.25 15.29 -43.18
CA PHE A 193 -10.38 16.73 -43.03
C PHE A 193 -11.78 17.11 -42.57
N ASN A 194 -11.90 18.19 -41.83
CA ASN A 194 -13.14 18.79 -41.42
C ASN A 194 -13.87 19.44 -42.65
N GLU A 195 -15.13 19.77 -42.50
CA GLU A 195 -15.94 20.44 -43.54
C GLU A 195 -15.35 21.77 -44.03
N ASN A 196 -14.58 22.45 -43.18
CA ASN A 196 -13.85 23.68 -43.52
C ASN A 196 -12.49 23.44 -44.20
N GLY A 197 -12.15 22.17 -44.50
CA GLY A 197 -10.89 21.78 -45.14
C GLY A 197 -9.68 21.73 -44.23
N THR A 198 -9.82 21.93 -42.90
CA THR A 198 -8.72 21.79 -41.95
C THR A 198 -8.47 20.32 -41.64
N LEU A 199 -7.19 19.96 -41.40
CA LEU A 199 -6.81 18.59 -41.05
C LEU A 199 -7.46 18.18 -39.74
N HIS A 200 -8.11 17.02 -39.70
CA HIS A 200 -8.71 16.44 -38.51
C HIS A 200 -7.93 15.23 -37.98
N LEU A 201 -7.65 14.27 -38.88
CA LEU A 201 -7.03 13.02 -38.46
C LEU A 201 -5.97 12.58 -39.48
N THR A 202 -4.84 12.07 -39.00
CA THR A 202 -3.89 11.32 -39.84
C THR A 202 -3.74 9.92 -39.31
N THR A 203 -3.60 8.92 -40.17
CA THR A 203 -3.35 7.53 -39.80
C THR A 203 -2.32 6.92 -40.74
N GLU A 204 -1.28 6.28 -40.16
CA GLU A 204 -0.27 5.56 -40.93
C GLU A 204 -0.71 4.12 -41.18
N TYR A 205 -0.59 3.70 -42.43
CA TYR A 205 -0.92 2.35 -42.88
C TYR A 205 0.27 1.65 -43.51
N LYS A 206 0.37 0.34 -43.29
CA LYS A 206 1.33 -0.54 -43.94
C LYS A 206 0.65 -1.84 -44.35
N LYS A 207 0.68 -2.17 -45.64
CA LYS A 207 0.04 -3.38 -46.18
C LYS A 207 -1.46 -3.46 -45.83
N GLY A 208 -2.16 -2.33 -45.83
CA GLY A 208 -3.59 -2.25 -45.55
C GLY A 208 -3.95 -2.22 -44.07
N LEU A 209 -2.99 -2.37 -43.13
CA LEU A 209 -3.22 -2.36 -41.69
C LEU A 209 -2.69 -1.07 -41.08
N LYS A 210 -3.32 -0.57 -40.02
CA LYS A 210 -2.76 0.54 -39.22
C LYS A 210 -1.42 0.12 -38.62
N GLU A 211 -0.38 0.83 -38.98
CA GLU A 211 1.00 0.55 -38.52
C GLU A 211 1.76 1.86 -38.40
N GLY A 212 2.01 2.33 -37.20
CA GLY A 212 2.61 3.63 -36.92
C GLY A 212 1.68 4.54 -36.15
N LEU A 213 1.73 5.84 -36.44
CA LEU A 213 1.03 6.87 -35.69
C LEU A 213 -0.35 7.18 -36.29
N GLN A 214 -1.33 7.36 -35.39
CA GLN A 214 -2.57 8.07 -35.66
C GLN A 214 -2.56 9.36 -34.83
N LYS A 215 -2.84 10.50 -35.48
CA LYS A 215 -2.85 11.82 -34.84
C LYS A 215 -4.13 12.54 -35.14
N GLU A 216 -4.73 13.15 -34.12
CA GLU A 216 -5.97 13.89 -34.18
C GLU A 216 -5.73 15.37 -33.84
N PHE A 217 -6.36 16.26 -34.58
CA PHE A 217 -6.12 17.70 -34.53
C PHE A 217 -7.42 18.49 -34.37
N ILE A 218 -7.35 19.60 -33.62
CA ILE A 218 -8.36 20.66 -33.66
C ILE A 218 -7.84 21.78 -34.57
N GLU A 219 -8.73 22.33 -35.39
CA GLU A 219 -8.49 23.44 -36.32
C GLU A 219 -7.28 23.21 -37.25
N GLY A 220 -6.91 21.95 -37.45
CA GLY A 220 -5.82 21.56 -38.35
C GLY A 220 -4.40 21.75 -37.82
N VAL A 221 -4.23 22.36 -36.65
CA VAL A 221 -2.89 22.75 -36.10
C VAL A 221 -2.63 22.27 -34.69
N VAL A 222 -3.67 22.17 -33.86
CA VAL A 222 -3.49 21.74 -32.46
C VAL A 222 -3.65 20.24 -32.35
N LEU A 223 -2.55 19.54 -32.01
CA LEU A 223 -2.56 18.10 -31.78
C LEU A 223 -3.24 17.84 -30.43
N ILE A 224 -4.34 17.07 -30.44
CA ILE A 224 -5.09 16.72 -29.23
C ILE A 224 -4.94 15.26 -28.85
N GLU A 225 -4.65 14.38 -29.82
CA GLU A 225 -4.46 12.97 -29.54
C GLU A 225 -3.45 12.32 -30.48
N GLN A 226 -2.63 11.41 -29.95
CA GLN A 226 -1.73 10.58 -30.72
C GLN A 226 -1.76 9.15 -30.19
N ARG A 227 -1.99 8.18 -31.07
CA ARG A 227 -2.02 6.75 -30.78
C ARG A 227 -0.98 6.03 -31.62
N THR A 228 -0.39 4.97 -31.07
CA THR A 228 0.55 4.12 -31.81
C THR A 228 -0.09 2.76 -32.10
N PHE A 229 -0.10 2.38 -33.36
CA PHE A 229 -0.68 1.13 -33.82
C PHE A 229 0.38 0.17 -34.36
N LYS A 230 0.12 -1.12 -34.22
CA LYS A 230 0.83 -2.20 -34.87
C LYS A 230 -0.17 -3.26 -35.34
N LYS A 231 -0.30 -3.46 -36.66
CA LYS A 231 -1.25 -4.39 -37.27
C LYS A 231 -2.68 -4.21 -36.71
N ASP A 232 -3.21 -3.01 -36.81
CA ASP A 232 -4.53 -2.55 -36.34
C ASP A 232 -4.74 -2.54 -34.82
N SER A 233 -3.78 -3.06 -34.04
CA SER A 233 -3.87 -3.06 -32.58
C SER A 233 -3.10 -1.90 -31.97
N LEU A 234 -3.59 -1.29 -30.91
CA LEU A 234 -2.84 -0.34 -30.09
C LEU A 234 -1.58 -1.03 -29.53
N ASP A 235 -0.40 -0.53 -29.89
CA ASP A 235 0.88 -1.10 -29.46
C ASP A 235 1.93 0.01 -29.31
N GLY A 236 2.02 0.58 -28.14
CA GLY A 236 2.87 1.72 -27.85
C GLY A 236 2.16 2.76 -27.00
N GLU A 237 2.62 3.99 -27.10
CA GLU A 237 2.07 5.12 -26.37
C GLU A 237 0.80 5.65 -27.04
N TRP A 238 -0.17 5.99 -26.20
CA TRP A 238 -1.34 6.80 -26.53
C TRP A 238 -1.31 8.03 -25.63
N THR A 239 -1.10 9.20 -26.21
CA THR A 239 -1.04 10.49 -25.51
C THR A 239 -2.18 11.38 -25.97
N SER A 240 -2.89 12.02 -25.04
CA SER A 240 -3.82 13.12 -25.31
C SER A 240 -3.32 14.40 -24.63
N TRP A 241 -3.72 15.54 -25.20
CA TRP A 241 -3.36 16.88 -24.76
C TRP A 241 -4.61 17.69 -24.44
N HIS A 242 -4.47 18.68 -23.58
CA HIS A 242 -5.42 19.75 -23.38
C HIS A 242 -5.33 20.76 -24.53
N ASP A 243 -6.35 21.58 -24.72
CA ASP A 243 -6.40 22.59 -25.79
C ASP A 243 -5.24 23.60 -25.73
N ASN A 244 -4.66 23.81 -24.55
CA ASN A 244 -3.48 24.64 -24.36
C ASN A 244 -2.15 23.97 -24.72
N GLY A 245 -2.19 22.72 -25.22
CA GLY A 245 -1.03 21.94 -25.62
C GLY A 245 -0.29 21.22 -24.50
N THR A 246 -0.74 21.32 -23.23
CA THR A 246 -0.18 20.52 -22.16
C THR A 246 -0.69 19.08 -22.25
N LYS A 247 0.16 18.10 -21.83
CA LYS A 247 -0.28 16.69 -21.80
C LYS A 247 -1.44 16.51 -20.82
N LYS A 248 -2.49 15.80 -21.25
CA LYS A 248 -3.66 15.43 -20.45
C LYS A 248 -3.52 14.02 -19.89
N VAL A 249 -3.21 13.06 -20.77
CA VAL A 249 -3.03 11.65 -20.38
C VAL A 249 -1.95 11.01 -21.23
N VAL A 250 -1.12 10.20 -20.61
CA VAL A 250 -0.19 9.29 -21.29
C VAL A 250 -0.55 7.86 -20.90
N ARG A 251 -0.86 7.02 -21.88
CA ARG A 251 -1.21 5.60 -21.71
C ARG A 251 -0.25 4.74 -22.52
N VAL A 252 -0.01 3.53 -22.07
CA VAL A 252 0.80 2.55 -22.81
C VAL A 252 -0.01 1.29 -23.04
N TYR A 253 0.07 0.78 -24.27
CA TYR A 253 -0.61 -0.43 -24.70
C TYR A 253 0.37 -1.45 -25.28
N LYS A 254 -0.03 -2.72 -25.24
CA LYS A 254 0.65 -3.82 -25.93
C LYS A 254 -0.37 -4.78 -26.49
N ASN A 255 -0.38 -4.96 -27.82
CA ASN A 255 -1.36 -5.78 -28.54
C ASN A 255 -2.81 -5.48 -28.07
N GLY A 256 -3.21 -4.21 -28.03
CA GLY A 256 -4.53 -3.74 -27.62
C GLY A 256 -4.79 -3.71 -26.11
N SER A 257 -3.92 -4.30 -25.31
CA SER A 257 -4.12 -4.40 -23.86
C SER A 257 -3.35 -3.32 -23.10
N PRO A 258 -3.93 -2.70 -22.05
CA PRO A 258 -3.23 -1.80 -21.16
C PRO A 258 -1.94 -2.41 -20.56
N LYS A 259 -0.86 -1.64 -20.53
CA LYS A 259 0.44 -2.06 -19.99
C LYS A 259 1.20 -0.88 -19.40
N GLY A 260 1.98 -1.15 -18.34
CA GLY A 260 2.86 -0.13 -17.73
C GLY A 260 2.05 0.98 -17.05
N ASN A 261 2.64 2.15 -16.95
CA ASN A 261 2.08 3.28 -16.22
C ASN A 261 1.22 4.15 -17.15
N TRP A 262 0.04 4.52 -16.66
CA TRP A 262 -0.81 5.53 -17.22
C TRP A 262 -0.78 6.75 -16.33
N THR A 263 -0.42 7.91 -16.88
CA THR A 263 -0.24 9.14 -16.11
C THR A 263 -1.19 10.22 -16.60
N PHE A 264 -1.82 10.93 -15.68
CA PHE A 264 -2.82 11.95 -15.92
C PHE A 264 -2.35 13.28 -15.36
N TYR A 265 -2.58 14.35 -16.10
CA TYR A 265 -2.16 15.72 -15.75
C TYR A 265 -3.34 16.69 -15.87
N ASP A 266 -3.33 17.76 -15.11
CA ASP A 266 -4.26 18.86 -15.24
C ASP A 266 -3.85 19.82 -16.38
N GLU A 267 -4.67 20.85 -16.64
CA GLU A 267 -4.40 21.87 -17.67
C GLU A 267 -3.13 22.69 -17.45
N LYS A 268 -2.61 22.72 -16.23
CA LYS A 268 -1.35 23.40 -15.91
C LYS A 268 -0.14 22.47 -16.06
N GLY A 269 -0.38 21.21 -16.45
CA GLY A 269 0.64 20.17 -16.55
C GLY A 269 1.03 19.55 -15.20
N ALA A 270 0.30 19.84 -14.12
CA ALA A 270 0.54 19.22 -12.83
C ALA A 270 0.02 17.77 -12.82
N TRP A 271 0.80 16.89 -12.19
CA TRP A 271 0.45 15.49 -12.03
C TRP A 271 -0.83 15.33 -11.18
N MET A 272 -1.77 14.52 -11.65
CA MET A 272 -3.04 14.24 -10.97
C MET A 272 -3.14 12.82 -10.43
N ARG A 273 -2.82 11.84 -11.27
CA ARG A 273 -2.89 10.42 -10.91
C ARG A 273 -2.00 9.56 -11.78
N GLU A 274 -1.66 8.39 -11.26
CA GLU A 274 -0.95 7.34 -11.95
C GLU A 274 -1.64 5.99 -11.73
N GLN A 275 -1.67 5.15 -12.75
CA GLN A 275 -2.30 3.84 -12.75
C GLN A 275 -1.33 2.84 -13.38
N GLN A 276 -1.16 1.68 -12.78
CA GLN A 276 -0.26 0.64 -13.28
C GLN A 276 -1.05 -0.54 -13.81
N TYR A 277 -0.64 -1.04 -14.97
CA TYR A 277 -1.29 -2.14 -15.66
C TYR A 277 -0.31 -3.21 -16.10
N LYS A 278 -0.75 -4.48 -16.06
CA LYS A 278 -0.01 -5.63 -16.55
C LYS A 278 -0.97 -6.61 -17.21
N LYS A 279 -0.70 -6.96 -18.49
CA LYS A 279 -1.56 -7.85 -19.28
C LYS A 279 -3.04 -7.43 -19.27
N GLY A 280 -3.32 -6.14 -19.39
CA GLY A 280 -4.68 -5.61 -19.45
C GLY A 280 -5.37 -5.39 -18.10
N LEU A 281 -4.82 -5.91 -17.00
CA LEU A 281 -5.40 -5.79 -15.67
C LEU A 281 -4.65 -4.73 -14.84
N ALA A 282 -5.35 -4.11 -13.90
CA ALA A 282 -4.71 -3.30 -12.87
C ALA A 282 -3.74 -4.18 -12.07
N ASP A 283 -2.46 -3.78 -11.99
CA ASP A 283 -1.42 -4.55 -11.31
C ASP A 283 -0.31 -3.60 -10.86
N GLY A 284 -0.16 -3.40 -9.57
CA GLY A 284 0.75 -2.44 -8.97
C GLY A 284 0.02 -1.31 -8.26
N ILE A 285 0.64 -0.15 -8.16
CA ILE A 285 0.14 0.96 -7.36
C ILE A 285 -0.58 1.98 -8.24
N TRP A 286 -1.82 2.30 -7.89
CA TRP A 286 -2.53 3.43 -8.41
C TRP A 286 -2.50 4.57 -7.41
N THR A 287 -2.15 5.75 -7.86
CA THR A 287 -1.97 6.92 -7.00
C THR A 287 -2.81 8.08 -7.53
N PHE A 288 -3.53 8.76 -6.65
CA PHE A 288 -4.36 9.93 -6.98
C PHE A 288 -4.56 10.82 -5.74
N TYR A 289 -5.15 11.99 -5.92
CA TYR A 289 -5.58 12.84 -4.81
C TYR A 289 -7.06 12.64 -4.53
N ASP A 290 -7.43 12.58 -3.25
CA ASP A 290 -8.83 12.62 -2.83
C ASP A 290 -9.41 14.05 -2.91
N ARG A 291 -10.68 14.19 -2.50
CA ARG A 291 -11.38 15.49 -2.51
C ARG A 291 -10.78 16.51 -1.53
N GLU A 292 -10.12 16.05 -0.51
CA GLU A 292 -9.47 16.87 0.52
C GLU A 292 -8.04 17.24 0.14
N GLY A 293 -7.52 16.66 -0.94
CA GLY A 293 -6.18 16.89 -1.46
C GLY A 293 -5.12 16.02 -0.83
N PHE A 294 -5.51 14.94 -0.16
CA PHE A 294 -4.58 13.91 0.31
C PHE A 294 -4.27 12.91 -0.81
N LYS A 295 -3.03 12.46 -0.82
CA LYS A 295 -2.59 11.45 -1.77
C LYS A 295 -3.08 10.07 -1.32
N VAL A 296 -3.76 9.35 -2.22
CA VAL A 296 -4.30 8.02 -1.99
C VAL A 296 -3.55 7.02 -2.86
N PHE A 297 -3.28 5.86 -2.30
CA PHE A 297 -2.59 4.75 -2.95
C PHE A 297 -3.49 3.52 -2.90
N HIS A 298 -3.87 3.01 -4.05
CA HIS A 298 -4.56 1.73 -4.20
C HIS A 298 -3.56 0.69 -4.72
N TYR A 299 -3.50 -0.45 -4.09
CA TYR A 299 -2.61 -1.55 -4.45
C TYR A 299 -3.43 -2.65 -5.14
N TYR A 300 -3.10 -2.91 -6.40
CA TYR A 300 -3.80 -3.90 -7.22
C TYR A 300 -2.92 -5.12 -7.49
N THR A 301 -3.54 -6.29 -7.52
CA THR A 301 -2.94 -7.55 -8.01
C THR A 301 -3.92 -8.23 -8.94
N LEU A 302 -3.52 -8.42 -10.21
CA LEU A 302 -4.32 -9.11 -11.24
C LEU A 302 -5.77 -8.58 -11.35
N GLY A 303 -5.96 -7.28 -11.22
CA GLY A 303 -7.27 -6.61 -11.32
C GLY A 303 -8.00 -6.41 -9.99
N GLU A 304 -7.58 -7.05 -8.93
CA GLU A 304 -8.21 -6.93 -7.60
C GLU A 304 -7.54 -5.86 -6.75
N LEU A 305 -8.31 -5.02 -6.08
CA LEU A 305 -7.84 -4.09 -5.06
C LEU A 305 -7.52 -4.89 -3.78
N VAL A 306 -6.24 -5.00 -3.44
CA VAL A 306 -5.77 -5.81 -2.30
C VAL A 306 -5.47 -4.99 -1.05
N ALA A 307 -5.15 -3.70 -1.21
CA ALA A 307 -4.92 -2.78 -0.11
C ALA A 307 -5.10 -1.34 -0.56
N GLU A 308 -5.35 -0.45 0.40
CA GLU A 308 -5.38 1.01 0.19
C GLU A 308 -4.66 1.74 1.33
N TYR A 309 -4.14 2.91 1.03
CA TYR A 309 -3.51 3.81 1.99
C TYR A 309 -3.77 5.26 1.60
N THR A 310 -4.17 6.09 2.57
CA THR A 310 -4.27 7.53 2.39
C THR A 310 -3.16 8.23 3.16
N GLU A 311 -2.41 9.08 2.48
CA GLU A 311 -1.34 9.87 3.06
C GLU A 311 -1.89 10.78 4.16
N ALA A 312 -1.28 10.72 5.34
CA ALA A 312 -1.59 11.59 6.45
C ALA A 312 -0.48 12.64 6.62
N LYS A 313 -0.86 13.90 6.85
CA LYS A 313 0.08 15.00 7.05
C LYS A 313 -0.06 15.65 8.40
N TRP A 314 1.04 16.21 8.89
CA TRP A 314 1.06 17.15 9.97
C TRP A 314 0.52 18.52 9.50
N PRO A 315 0.06 19.42 10.39
CA PRO A 315 -0.43 20.76 10.00
C PRO A 315 0.56 21.60 9.18
N ASN A 316 1.85 21.35 9.29
CA ASN A 316 2.90 22.01 8.51
C ASN A 316 3.12 21.39 7.12
N GLY A 317 2.34 20.39 6.73
CA GLY A 317 2.44 19.71 5.42
C GLY A 317 3.40 18.52 5.36
N GLN A 318 4.20 18.29 6.39
CA GLN A 318 5.07 17.10 6.48
C GLN A 318 4.24 15.82 6.54
N ILE A 319 4.62 14.78 5.79
CA ILE A 319 3.96 13.47 5.86
C ILE A 319 4.21 12.83 7.23
N LYS A 320 3.18 12.14 7.76
CA LYS A 320 3.29 11.41 9.03
C LYS A 320 3.94 10.05 8.88
N GLU A 321 3.82 9.46 7.70
CA GLU A 321 4.30 8.11 7.41
C GLU A 321 4.53 7.93 5.91
N GLU A 322 5.53 7.15 5.51
CA GLU A 322 5.70 6.69 4.13
C GLU A 322 4.54 5.77 3.71
N PRO A 323 4.13 5.80 2.42
CA PRO A 323 3.19 4.82 1.91
C PRO A 323 3.71 3.40 2.16
N PRO A 324 2.96 2.56 2.88
CA PRO A 324 3.41 1.22 3.20
C PRO A 324 3.50 0.33 1.95
N SER A 325 4.41 -0.63 1.97
CA SER A 325 4.48 -1.67 0.96
C SER A 325 3.56 -2.84 1.29
N PHE A 326 2.96 -3.45 0.27
CA PHE A 326 2.10 -4.63 0.40
C PHE A 326 2.55 -5.73 -0.57
N ASN A 327 2.39 -6.98 -0.16
CA ASN A 327 2.56 -8.12 -1.06
C ASN A 327 1.33 -8.30 -1.98
N LYS A 328 1.37 -9.32 -2.84
CA LYS A 328 0.29 -9.57 -3.80
C LYS A 328 -1.05 -9.96 -3.16
N GLU A 329 -1.02 -10.43 -1.93
CA GLU A 329 -2.18 -10.79 -1.13
C GLU A 329 -2.74 -9.59 -0.32
N GLY A 330 -2.20 -8.38 -0.50
CA GLY A 330 -2.62 -7.17 0.22
C GLY A 330 -2.16 -7.12 1.68
N GLN A 331 -1.19 -7.94 2.06
CA GLN A 331 -0.62 -7.94 3.40
C GLN A 331 0.60 -7.01 3.43
N LEU A 332 0.79 -6.29 4.54
CA LEU A 332 1.99 -5.46 4.76
C LEU A 332 3.26 -6.29 4.55
N ASP A 333 4.19 -5.79 3.73
CA ASP A 333 5.45 -6.47 3.39
C ASP A 333 6.52 -5.43 3.07
N GLY A 334 7.46 -5.22 3.97
CA GLY A 334 8.48 -4.20 3.93
C GLY A 334 8.51 -3.33 5.19
N THR A 335 9.33 -2.29 5.18
CA THR A 335 9.52 -1.39 6.31
C THR A 335 8.50 -0.26 6.28
N ARG A 336 7.78 -0.05 7.37
CA ARG A 336 7.00 1.17 7.63
C ARG A 336 7.88 2.21 8.31
N ILE A 337 7.83 3.43 7.82
CA ILE A 337 8.61 4.55 8.34
C ILE A 337 7.66 5.69 8.68
N GLY A 338 7.62 6.10 9.94
CA GLY A 338 6.85 7.23 10.40
C GLY A 338 7.73 8.41 10.80
N TYR A 339 7.21 9.61 10.68
CA TYR A 339 7.92 10.86 10.89
C TYR A 339 7.28 11.76 11.94
N TRP A 340 8.08 12.57 12.57
CA TRP A 340 7.66 13.71 13.35
C TRP A 340 7.33 14.91 12.42
N ALA A 341 6.75 15.95 12.99
CA ALA A 341 6.35 17.14 12.22
C ALA A 341 7.54 17.91 11.60
N ASP A 342 8.74 17.74 12.10
CA ASP A 342 9.97 18.33 11.57
C ASP A 342 10.62 17.47 10.45
N GLY A 343 10.05 16.31 10.15
CA GLY A 343 10.55 15.36 9.16
C GLY A 343 11.56 14.34 9.70
N SER A 344 11.95 14.43 10.97
CA SER A 344 12.79 13.43 11.60
C SER A 344 12.05 12.09 11.77
N THR A 345 12.78 10.99 11.72
CA THR A 345 12.19 9.65 11.88
C THR A 345 11.61 9.49 13.28
N ARG A 346 10.34 9.10 13.35
CA ARG A 346 9.65 8.75 14.59
C ARG A 346 9.75 7.26 14.90
N TYR A 347 9.58 6.43 13.86
CA TYR A 347 9.71 4.98 13.99
C TYR A 347 10.03 4.30 12.65
N THR A 348 10.62 3.12 12.77
CA THR A 348 10.69 2.13 11.69
C THR A 348 10.15 0.80 12.21
N MET A 349 9.42 0.07 11.36
CA MET A 349 8.85 -1.24 11.69
C MET A 349 8.88 -2.16 10.47
N ASP A 350 9.52 -3.31 10.60
CA ASP A 350 9.58 -4.29 9.53
C ASP A 350 8.40 -5.25 9.57
N TYR A 351 7.83 -5.47 8.39
CA TYR A 351 6.70 -6.39 8.18
C TYR A 351 6.99 -7.40 7.08
N LYS A 352 6.48 -8.61 7.27
CA LYS A 352 6.48 -9.66 6.27
C LYS A 352 5.18 -10.44 6.33
N LYS A 353 4.47 -10.52 5.19
CA LYS A 353 3.16 -11.21 5.10
C LYS A 353 2.19 -10.76 6.20
N GLY A 354 2.07 -9.45 6.42
CA GLY A 354 1.16 -8.83 7.38
C GLY A 354 1.56 -8.92 8.85
N LYS A 355 2.68 -9.56 9.16
CA LYS A 355 3.21 -9.71 10.53
C LYS A 355 4.48 -8.90 10.70
N LYS A 356 4.71 -8.34 11.90
CA LYS A 356 6.00 -7.77 12.24
C LYS A 356 7.08 -8.86 12.11
N ASP A 357 8.13 -8.61 11.33
CA ASP A 357 9.21 -9.57 11.06
C ASP A 357 10.49 -8.79 10.77
N GLY A 358 11.31 -8.59 11.76
CA GLY A 358 12.46 -7.70 11.78
C GLY A 358 12.42 -6.75 12.96
N ASP A 359 13.01 -5.58 12.81
CA ASP A 359 13.22 -4.64 13.89
C ASP A 359 12.09 -3.59 13.96
N GLU A 360 11.63 -3.30 15.17
CA GLU A 360 10.85 -2.11 15.50
C GLU A 360 11.74 -1.17 16.28
N ILE A 361 11.96 0.04 15.73
CA ILE A 361 12.81 1.07 16.34
C ILE A 361 11.96 2.35 16.45
N ARG A 362 12.05 3.05 17.57
CA ARG A 362 11.33 4.31 17.79
C ARG A 362 12.26 5.37 18.34
N TYR A 363 12.05 6.59 17.88
CA TYR A 363 12.79 7.78 18.29
C TYR A 363 11.84 8.82 18.89
N ASP A 364 12.32 9.63 19.80
CA ASP A 364 11.61 10.81 20.26
C ASP A 364 11.73 11.97 19.25
N SER A 365 11.09 13.10 19.55
CA SER A 365 11.08 14.28 18.66
C SER A 365 12.43 14.99 18.56
N THR A 366 13.44 14.61 19.35
CA THR A 366 14.81 15.12 19.28
C THR A 366 15.75 14.19 18.53
N GLY A 367 15.21 13.04 18.05
CA GLY A 367 15.97 12.02 17.33
C GLY A 367 16.68 11.00 18.23
N VAL A 368 16.43 11.02 19.54
CA VAL A 368 17.00 10.05 20.48
C VAL A 368 16.25 8.73 20.37
N LEU A 369 16.98 7.63 20.27
CA LEU A 369 16.44 6.27 20.32
C LEU A 369 15.75 6.05 21.68
N ILE A 370 14.46 5.72 21.67
CA ILE A 370 13.67 5.47 22.90
C ILE A 370 13.17 4.03 23.02
N PHE A 371 13.18 3.27 21.93
CA PHE A 371 12.70 1.89 21.95
C PHE A 371 13.27 1.08 20.79
N GLU A 372 13.65 -0.16 21.06
CA GLU A 372 14.00 -1.15 20.05
C GLU A 372 13.60 -2.57 20.47
N VAL A 373 13.06 -3.34 19.53
CA VAL A 373 12.73 -4.76 19.71
C VAL A 373 12.73 -5.48 18.38
N ARG A 374 13.07 -6.75 18.39
CA ARG A 374 13.02 -7.62 17.20
C ARG A 374 11.87 -8.60 17.26
N TYR A 375 11.21 -8.76 16.10
CA TYR A 375 10.16 -9.74 15.89
C TYR A 375 10.60 -10.82 14.89
N ASP A 376 10.11 -12.03 15.09
CA ASP A 376 10.10 -13.11 14.10
C ASP A 376 8.65 -13.55 13.89
N LYS A 377 8.11 -13.30 12.68
CA LYS A 377 6.71 -13.64 12.31
C LYS A 377 5.63 -13.17 13.29
N GLY A 378 5.80 -11.99 13.85
CA GLY A 378 4.89 -11.37 14.82
C GLY A 378 5.18 -11.73 16.27
N ILE A 379 6.22 -12.48 16.55
CA ILE A 379 6.60 -12.97 17.87
C ILE A 379 7.85 -12.21 18.33
N ARG A 380 7.81 -11.60 19.53
CA ARG A 380 8.99 -11.02 20.16
C ARG A 380 9.92 -12.12 20.65
N ASN A 381 11.14 -12.11 20.14
CA ASN A 381 12.18 -13.04 20.52
C ASN A 381 13.50 -12.29 20.67
N GLY A 382 14.10 -12.27 21.84
CA GLY A 382 15.34 -11.55 22.10
C GLY A 382 15.18 -10.40 23.07
N MET A 383 16.04 -9.40 22.95
CA MET A 383 16.04 -8.22 23.83
C MET A 383 15.08 -7.16 23.32
N GLU A 384 14.23 -6.66 24.22
CA GLU A 384 13.49 -5.41 24.08
C GLU A 384 14.20 -4.36 24.96
N LYS A 385 14.47 -3.19 24.38
CA LYS A 385 15.18 -2.13 25.07
C LYS A 385 14.37 -0.83 24.99
N GLU A 386 14.20 -0.22 26.14
CA GLU A 386 13.60 1.11 26.28
C GLU A 386 14.65 2.06 26.84
N TYR A 387 14.61 3.31 26.36
CA TYR A 387 15.56 4.35 26.78
C TYR A 387 14.80 5.61 27.22
N TYR A 388 15.44 6.39 28.06
CA TYR A 388 15.04 7.76 28.38
C TYR A 388 15.45 8.71 27.23
N SER A 389 14.83 9.90 27.19
CA SER A 389 15.17 10.92 26.19
C SER A 389 16.60 11.49 26.31
N ASN A 390 17.32 11.19 27.38
CA ASN A 390 18.75 11.49 27.51
C ASN A 390 19.66 10.37 26.97
N GLY A 391 19.07 9.31 26.40
CA GLY A 391 19.79 8.17 25.83
C GLY A 391 20.16 7.06 26.83
N ASN A 392 19.97 7.26 28.13
CA ASN A 392 20.21 6.24 29.11
C ASN A 392 19.20 5.10 29.01
N PRO A 393 19.59 3.85 29.24
CA PRO A 393 18.67 2.74 29.31
C PRO A 393 17.62 2.98 30.39
N LYS A 394 16.35 2.63 30.10
CA LYS A 394 15.24 2.65 31.05
C LYS A 394 14.84 1.23 31.43
N ARG A 395 14.77 0.35 30.45
CA ARG A 395 14.42 -1.05 30.65
C ARG A 395 15.11 -1.93 29.61
N LEU A 396 15.72 -3.00 30.03
CA LEU A 396 16.27 -4.06 29.21
C LEU A 396 15.56 -5.36 29.58
N ALA A 397 14.79 -5.95 28.66
CA ALA A 397 13.99 -7.13 28.94
C ALA A 397 14.20 -8.22 27.89
N LYS A 398 14.31 -9.45 28.34
CA LYS A 398 14.45 -10.59 27.43
C LYS A 398 13.09 -11.27 27.21
N TYR A 399 12.75 -11.47 25.94
CA TYR A 399 11.54 -12.17 25.51
C TYR A 399 11.87 -13.48 24.81
N LYS A 400 10.98 -14.43 24.98
CA LYS A 400 10.89 -15.67 24.22
C LYS A 400 9.41 -15.95 23.94
N ASP A 401 9.04 -16.14 22.68
CA ASP A 401 7.67 -16.44 22.25
C ASP A 401 6.62 -15.44 22.80
N ASN A 402 6.92 -14.12 22.73
CA ASN A 402 6.13 -13.00 23.27
C ASN A 402 6.05 -12.91 24.80
N LYS A 403 6.68 -13.82 25.53
CA LYS A 403 6.70 -13.86 26.98
C LYS A 403 8.04 -13.35 27.50
N LEU A 404 8.01 -12.66 28.65
CA LEU A 404 9.24 -12.37 29.38
C LEU A 404 9.89 -13.70 29.80
N ASP A 405 11.12 -13.93 29.35
CA ASP A 405 11.87 -15.14 29.66
C ASP A 405 13.36 -14.81 29.78
N GLY A 406 13.82 -14.74 31.00
CA GLY A 406 15.16 -14.35 31.34
C GLY A 406 15.20 -13.10 32.21
N LYS A 407 16.28 -12.34 32.13
CA LYS A 407 16.56 -11.20 33.00
C LYS A 407 15.89 -9.94 32.42
N THR A 408 15.21 -9.20 33.29
CA THR A 408 14.78 -7.82 33.05
C THR A 408 15.55 -6.90 33.99
N GLU A 409 16.11 -5.82 33.45
CA GLU A 409 16.85 -4.79 34.21
C GLU A 409 16.14 -3.45 34.05
N LEU A 410 15.91 -2.75 35.13
CA LEU A 410 15.35 -1.42 35.20
C LEU A 410 16.42 -0.42 35.66
N PHE A 411 16.33 0.79 35.14
CA PHE A 411 17.27 1.86 35.41
C PHE A 411 16.52 3.16 35.69
N ASP A 412 17.09 4.05 36.44
CA ASP A 412 16.62 5.42 36.58
C ASP A 412 17.08 6.31 35.40
N SER A 413 16.64 7.56 35.41
CA SER A 413 16.99 8.52 34.34
C SER A 413 18.47 8.92 34.32
N LEU A 414 19.23 8.65 35.36
CA LEU A 414 20.68 8.86 35.43
C LEU A 414 21.46 7.67 34.88
N GLY A 415 20.74 6.57 34.52
CA GLY A 415 21.35 5.33 34.03
C GLY A 415 21.79 4.38 35.15
N VAL A 416 21.41 4.66 36.40
CA VAL A 416 21.70 3.79 37.52
C VAL A 416 20.70 2.66 37.56
N LYS A 417 21.20 1.43 37.68
CA LYS A 417 20.35 0.25 37.79
C LYS A 417 19.58 0.27 39.11
N THR A 418 18.25 0.13 39.03
CA THR A 418 17.36 0.13 40.20
C THR A 418 16.85 -1.27 40.54
N GLU A 419 16.67 -2.12 39.51
CA GLU A 419 16.08 -3.44 39.71
C GLU A 419 16.59 -4.44 38.68
N THR A 420 16.70 -5.68 39.10
CA THR A 420 16.95 -6.85 38.24
C THR A 420 15.99 -7.95 38.63
N ILE A 421 15.15 -8.41 37.66
CA ILE A 421 14.12 -9.42 37.86
C ILE A 421 14.37 -10.60 36.92
N ALA A 422 14.31 -11.82 37.44
CA ALA A 422 14.28 -13.01 36.61
C ALA A 422 12.85 -13.41 36.30
N TYR A 423 12.57 -13.65 34.99
CA TYR A 423 11.28 -14.11 34.49
C TYR A 423 11.39 -15.45 33.79
N LYS A 424 10.32 -16.22 33.86
CA LYS A 424 10.07 -17.41 33.05
C LYS A 424 8.60 -17.43 32.63
N ASP A 425 8.34 -17.53 31.34
CA ASP A 425 6.97 -17.52 30.78
C ASP A 425 6.11 -16.32 31.25
N SER A 426 6.71 -15.15 31.46
CA SER A 426 6.12 -13.89 31.98
C SER A 426 5.80 -13.87 33.47
N LEU A 427 6.05 -14.92 34.22
CA LEU A 427 5.97 -14.96 35.67
C LEU A 427 7.35 -14.64 36.26
N ARG A 428 7.41 -13.91 37.37
CA ARG A 428 8.66 -13.75 38.11
C ARG A 428 9.08 -15.12 38.63
N ASN A 429 10.25 -15.57 38.18
CA ASN A 429 10.76 -16.89 38.55
C ASN A 429 12.27 -16.83 38.66
N GLY A 430 12.79 -17.01 39.84
CA GLY A 430 14.19 -16.84 40.15
C GLY A 430 14.48 -15.56 40.94
N LYS A 431 15.72 -15.13 40.89
CA LYS A 431 16.26 -14.06 41.74
C LYS A 431 15.79 -12.67 41.26
N THR A 432 15.29 -11.86 42.19
CA THR A 432 15.11 -10.42 42.06
C THR A 432 16.13 -9.71 42.96
N THR A 433 16.73 -8.63 42.46
CA THR A 433 17.65 -7.77 43.22
C THR A 433 17.23 -6.32 42.99
N LEU A 434 17.01 -5.59 44.08
CA LEU A 434 16.91 -4.14 44.12
C LEU A 434 18.29 -3.56 44.43
N TRP A 435 18.56 -2.38 43.89
CA TRP A 435 19.88 -1.78 43.96
C TRP A 435 19.83 -0.38 44.56
N TRP A 436 20.82 -0.04 45.39
CA TRP A 436 21.08 1.32 45.81
C TRP A 436 21.63 2.16 44.65
N PRO A 437 21.48 3.51 44.71
CA PRO A 437 22.05 4.40 43.69
C PRO A 437 23.57 4.30 43.49
N ASN A 438 24.29 3.82 44.49
CA ASN A 438 25.74 3.59 44.43
C ASN A 438 26.14 2.27 43.78
N GLY A 439 25.13 1.46 43.36
CA GLY A 439 25.36 0.17 42.70
C GLY A 439 25.46 -1.04 43.63
N GLU A 440 25.36 -0.83 44.94
CA GLU A 440 25.28 -1.92 45.92
C GLU A 440 23.87 -2.51 45.97
N ALA A 441 23.75 -3.79 46.32
CA ALA A 441 22.45 -4.44 46.47
C ALA A 441 21.71 -3.85 47.68
N TYR A 442 20.43 -3.48 47.48
CA TYR A 442 19.50 -3.07 48.54
C TYR A 442 18.76 -4.28 49.12
N GLN A 443 18.09 -5.03 48.26
CA GLN A 443 17.38 -6.25 48.63
C GLN A 443 17.61 -7.34 47.60
N ARG A 444 17.56 -8.58 48.03
CA ARG A 444 17.62 -9.76 47.16
C ARG A 444 16.62 -10.80 47.66
N PHE A 445 15.80 -11.26 46.77
CA PHE A 445 14.80 -12.28 47.06
C PHE A 445 14.51 -13.13 45.84
N THR A 446 13.82 -14.24 46.05
CA THR A 446 13.51 -15.20 44.98
C THR A 446 12.01 -15.32 44.81
N TYR A 447 11.57 -15.48 43.56
CA TYR A 447 10.22 -15.84 43.23
C TYR A 447 10.15 -17.23 42.60
N GLU A 448 9.09 -17.95 42.84
CA GLU A 448 8.65 -19.11 42.09
C GLU A 448 7.23 -18.84 41.63
N ASP A 449 7.05 -18.68 40.29
CA ASP A 449 5.77 -18.37 39.64
C ASP A 449 4.98 -17.22 40.28
N ASP A 450 5.65 -16.05 40.43
CA ASP A 450 5.16 -14.81 41.05
C ASP A 450 4.97 -14.85 42.57
N ILE A 451 5.25 -15.98 43.23
CA ILE A 451 5.16 -16.14 44.67
C ILE A 451 6.57 -16.01 45.28
N LEU A 452 6.70 -15.22 46.33
CA LEU A 452 7.96 -15.14 47.07
C LEU A 452 8.28 -16.52 47.66
N GLU A 453 9.44 -17.05 47.30
CA GLU A 453 9.90 -18.37 47.75
C GLU A 453 11.41 -18.38 47.98
N GLY A 454 11.86 -18.97 49.10
CA GLY A 454 13.27 -19.09 49.40
C GLY A 454 13.87 -17.86 50.07
N ARG A 455 15.14 -17.63 49.87
CA ARG A 455 15.97 -16.70 50.62
C ARG A 455 15.63 -15.23 50.34
N PHE A 456 15.58 -14.44 51.43
CA PHE A 456 15.49 -12.99 51.43
C PHE A 456 16.72 -12.41 52.13
N GLU A 457 17.30 -11.36 51.57
CA GLU A 457 18.44 -10.61 52.08
C GLU A 457 18.24 -9.12 51.85
N GLU A 458 18.60 -8.30 52.82
CA GLU A 458 18.57 -6.84 52.76
C GLU A 458 19.85 -6.26 53.34
N TRP A 459 20.36 -5.21 52.68
CA TRP A 459 21.59 -4.52 53.03
C TRP A 459 21.38 -3.01 53.05
N ASP A 460 22.19 -2.31 53.84
CA ASP A 460 22.30 -0.86 53.75
C ASP A 460 23.09 -0.42 52.49
N SER A 461 23.25 0.89 52.33
CA SER A 461 23.97 1.46 51.18
C SER A 461 25.50 1.22 51.20
N LEU A 462 26.03 0.70 52.28
CA LEU A 462 27.46 0.31 52.44
C LEU A 462 27.66 -1.20 52.23
N GLY A 463 26.56 -1.95 52.00
CA GLY A 463 26.58 -3.39 51.82
C GLY A 463 26.55 -4.17 53.15
N THR A 464 26.24 -3.50 54.27
CA THR A 464 26.11 -4.12 55.58
C THR A 464 24.77 -4.86 55.67
N ASP A 465 24.77 -6.06 56.22
CA ASP A 465 23.55 -6.85 56.42
C ASP A 465 22.55 -6.10 57.33
N ILE A 466 21.27 -6.03 56.92
CA ILE A 466 20.15 -5.54 57.74
C ILE A 466 19.24 -6.70 58.15
N VAL A 467 18.81 -7.52 57.17
CA VAL A 467 17.90 -8.64 57.43
C VAL A 467 18.23 -9.81 56.50
N LYS A 468 18.13 -11.02 57.05
CA LYS A 468 18.18 -12.28 56.27
C LYS A 468 17.07 -13.20 56.75
N GLY A 469 16.33 -13.78 55.81
CA GLY A 469 15.24 -14.67 56.14
C GLY A 469 14.83 -15.59 54.98
N THR A 470 13.71 -16.22 55.12
CA THR A 470 13.16 -17.15 54.14
C THR A 470 11.66 -16.90 53.98
N TYR A 471 11.19 -16.85 52.75
CA TYR A 471 9.78 -16.90 52.38
C TYR A 471 9.40 -18.32 51.97
N THR A 472 8.16 -18.71 52.27
CA THR A 472 7.54 -19.93 51.78
C THR A 472 6.07 -19.63 51.44
N GLY A 473 5.67 -19.88 50.20
CA GLY A 473 4.32 -19.58 49.76
C GLY A 473 3.92 -18.11 49.88
N GLY A 474 4.84 -17.17 49.75
CA GLY A 474 4.63 -15.73 49.81
C GLY A 474 4.68 -15.11 51.19
N VAL A 475 4.83 -15.91 52.25
CA VAL A 475 4.86 -15.46 53.67
C VAL A 475 6.19 -15.77 54.33
N ARG A 476 6.55 -14.99 55.36
CA ARG A 476 7.79 -15.22 56.10
C ARG A 476 7.68 -16.53 56.86
N HIS A 477 8.72 -17.34 56.74
CA HIS A 477 8.77 -18.64 57.37
C HIS A 477 10.17 -18.94 57.89
N LYS A 478 10.32 -19.78 58.91
CA LYS A 478 11.59 -20.14 59.56
C LYS A 478 12.29 -18.95 60.22
N LYS A 479 13.61 -18.99 60.27
CA LYS A 479 14.45 -18.03 60.98
C LYS A 479 14.63 -16.74 60.16
N TRP A 480 14.30 -15.61 60.76
CA TRP A 480 14.62 -14.26 60.30
C TRP A 480 15.65 -13.63 61.21
N LEU A 481 16.81 -13.28 60.68
CA LEU A 481 17.93 -12.71 61.39
C LEU A 481 18.05 -11.23 61.06
N TYR A 482 18.06 -10.40 62.06
CA TYR A 482 18.20 -8.94 62.00
C TYR A 482 19.56 -8.53 62.52
N TYR A 483 20.12 -7.49 61.94
CA TYR A 483 21.43 -6.96 62.25
C TYR A 483 21.29 -5.51 62.73
N ASP A 484 22.25 -5.03 63.52
CA ASP A 484 22.36 -3.65 63.95
C ASP A 484 23.09 -2.79 62.87
N SER A 485 23.25 -1.48 63.13
CA SER A 485 23.90 -0.54 62.21
C SER A 485 25.39 -0.85 61.93
N GLU A 486 26.02 -1.64 62.76
CA GLU A 486 27.43 -2.10 62.65
C GLU A 486 27.50 -3.48 61.98
N GLY A 487 26.38 -4.07 61.56
CA GLY A 487 26.33 -5.39 60.92
C GLY A 487 26.44 -6.57 61.88
N ARG A 488 26.23 -6.35 63.17
CA ARG A 488 26.21 -7.43 64.17
C ARG A 488 24.82 -7.98 64.33
N ARG A 489 24.69 -9.24 64.66
CA ARG A 489 23.39 -9.89 64.89
C ARG A 489 22.66 -9.21 66.08
N ASP A 490 21.52 -8.53 65.80
CA ASP A 490 20.68 -7.88 66.81
C ASP A 490 19.67 -8.86 67.41
N LYS A 491 18.88 -9.48 66.55
CA LYS A 491 17.89 -10.44 66.98
C LYS A 491 17.58 -11.45 65.87
N PHE A 492 16.99 -12.55 66.22
CA PHE A 492 16.28 -13.40 65.26
C PHE A 492 14.83 -13.63 65.72
N VAL A 493 13.98 -13.96 64.74
CA VAL A 493 12.58 -14.34 64.94
C VAL A 493 12.36 -15.61 64.17
N PHE A 494 11.80 -16.61 64.80
CA PHE A 494 11.27 -17.79 64.13
C PHE A 494 9.81 -17.59 63.84
N LEU A 495 9.43 -17.81 62.63
CA LEU A 495 8.08 -17.61 62.08
C LEU A 495 7.57 -18.91 61.51
N ASP A 496 6.30 -19.21 61.77
CA ASP A 496 5.53 -20.18 61.00
C ASP A 496 4.41 -19.44 60.26
N MET A 497 4.53 -19.32 58.98
CA MET A 497 3.59 -18.61 58.09
C MET A 497 3.21 -17.23 58.64
N ASP A 498 4.21 -16.36 58.85
CA ASP A 498 4.14 -15.02 59.46
C ASP A 498 3.79 -14.96 60.97
N SER A 499 3.41 -16.07 61.59
CA SER A 499 3.14 -16.14 63.02
C SER A 499 4.46 -16.31 63.79
N ILE A 500 4.72 -15.44 64.76
CA ILE A 500 5.94 -15.55 65.62
C ILE A 500 5.80 -16.73 66.53
N ILE A 501 6.71 -17.68 66.42
CA ILE A 501 6.84 -18.81 67.33
C ILE A 501 7.79 -18.45 68.48
N THR A 502 8.94 -17.89 68.15
CA THR A 502 10.03 -17.58 69.09
C THR A 502 10.79 -16.38 68.57
N ASP A 503 11.19 -15.51 69.46
CA ASP A 503 12.14 -14.46 69.20
C ASP A 503 13.27 -14.49 70.22
N TYR A 504 14.42 -14.01 69.80
CA TYR A 504 15.59 -13.93 70.65
C TYR A 504 16.43 -12.71 70.29
N LYS A 505 16.80 -11.87 71.33
CA LYS A 505 17.64 -10.72 71.14
C LYS A 505 19.06 -11.07 71.63
N PHE A 506 20.06 -10.89 70.77
CA PHE A 506 21.43 -11.12 71.09
C PHE A 506 21.92 -10.12 72.14
N LYS A 507 22.79 -10.57 73.06
CA LYS A 507 23.42 -9.76 74.11
C LYS A 507 24.90 -9.74 73.91
N TYR A 508 25.50 -8.59 74.06
CA TYR A 508 26.92 -8.37 73.91
C TYR A 508 27.50 -7.74 75.15
N TYR A 509 28.73 -8.06 75.40
CA TYR A 509 29.58 -7.34 76.36
C TYR A 509 29.97 -5.96 75.74
N PRO A 510 30.50 -5.01 76.59
CA PRO A 510 30.94 -3.70 76.09
C PRO A 510 32.04 -3.75 75.02
N ASN A 511 32.79 -4.81 74.92
CA ASN A 511 33.81 -5.08 73.89
C ASN A 511 33.25 -5.82 72.70
N TRP A 512 31.91 -5.93 72.56
CA TRP A 512 31.20 -6.61 71.49
C TRP A 512 31.36 -8.13 71.39
N GLN A 513 31.96 -8.73 72.43
CA GLN A 513 31.95 -10.18 72.56
C GLN A 513 30.56 -10.66 72.90
N LEU A 514 30.09 -11.68 72.16
CA LEU A 514 28.76 -12.27 72.35
C LEU A 514 28.66 -12.88 73.72
N VAL A 515 27.58 -12.59 74.47
CA VAL A 515 27.34 -13.15 75.80
C VAL A 515 26.89 -14.60 75.71
N GLU A 516 26.04 -14.92 74.83
CA GLU A 516 25.52 -16.27 74.64
C GLU A 516 25.05 -16.53 73.22
N GLU A 517 25.13 -17.77 72.73
CA GLU A 517 24.64 -18.23 71.44
C GLU A 517 23.76 -19.44 71.65
N PRO A 518 22.40 -19.28 71.49
CA PRO A 518 21.47 -20.37 71.59
C PRO A 518 21.35 -21.15 70.28
N GLY A 519 21.20 -22.47 70.38
CA GLY A 519 20.82 -23.33 69.28
C GLY A 519 19.33 -23.48 69.24
N PHE A 520 18.78 -23.48 68.00
CA PHE A 520 17.37 -23.69 67.74
C PHE A 520 17.19 -24.61 66.53
N ASP A 521 16.15 -25.44 66.57
CA ASP A 521 15.71 -26.22 65.40
C ASP A 521 14.92 -25.37 64.42
N ASP A 522 14.55 -25.98 63.30
CA ASP A 522 13.75 -25.29 62.25
C ASP A 522 12.33 -24.90 62.69
N ARG A 523 11.87 -25.41 63.81
CA ARG A 523 10.56 -25.07 64.43
C ARG A 523 10.69 -23.93 65.46
N GLY A 524 11.90 -23.43 65.69
CA GLY A 524 12.15 -22.38 66.69
C GLY A 524 12.20 -22.86 68.12
N LEU A 525 12.28 -24.16 68.35
CA LEU A 525 12.50 -24.74 69.67
C LEU A 525 14.01 -24.79 69.98
N TYR A 526 14.37 -24.62 71.25
CA TYR A 526 15.75 -24.80 71.64
C TYR A 526 16.19 -26.20 71.25
N ASP A 527 17.31 -26.29 70.48
CA ASP A 527 17.86 -27.55 70.03
C ASP A 527 19.33 -27.43 69.73
N GLY A 528 20.10 -28.51 70.02
CA GLY A 528 21.53 -28.52 69.90
C GLY A 528 22.25 -27.77 71.04
N LYS A 529 23.38 -27.17 70.70
CA LYS A 529 24.25 -26.51 71.70
C LYS A 529 23.78 -25.09 71.97
N TRP A 530 23.73 -24.75 73.26
CA TRP A 530 23.72 -23.40 73.79
C TRP A 530 25.01 -23.10 74.50
N GLU A 531 25.74 -22.12 74.05
CA GLU A 531 26.98 -21.71 74.62
C GLU A 531 26.91 -20.29 75.21
N SER A 532 27.44 -20.09 76.43
CA SER A 532 27.66 -18.74 76.93
C SER A 532 29.17 -18.50 77.04
N PHE A 533 29.53 -17.22 76.93
CA PHE A 533 30.92 -16.84 76.83
C PHE A 533 31.31 -15.82 77.95
N TYR A 534 32.56 -15.77 78.32
CA TYR A 534 33.13 -14.66 79.06
C TYR A 534 33.43 -13.48 78.11
N ILE A 535 33.78 -12.33 78.71
CA ILE A 535 34.12 -11.10 77.96
C ILE A 535 35.38 -11.27 77.07
N ASP A 536 36.24 -12.21 77.38
CA ASP A 536 37.43 -12.59 76.59
C ASP A 536 37.14 -13.60 75.48
N GLY A 537 35.87 -14.02 75.31
CA GLY A 537 35.42 -15.01 74.33
C GLY A 537 35.57 -16.46 74.72
N ALA A 538 36.17 -16.75 75.90
CA ALA A 538 36.26 -18.12 76.44
C ALA A 538 34.86 -18.65 76.77
N THR A 539 34.57 -19.92 76.49
CA THR A 539 33.31 -20.53 76.86
C THR A 539 33.08 -20.55 78.34
N SER A 540 32.01 -19.94 78.81
CA SER A 540 31.60 -19.90 80.20
C SER A 540 30.79 -21.12 80.61
N LYS A 541 29.77 -21.47 79.77
CA LYS A 541 28.87 -22.61 80.01
C LYS A 541 28.45 -23.21 78.64
N LYS A 542 28.26 -24.54 78.69
CA LYS A 542 27.67 -25.29 77.52
C LYS A 542 26.45 -26.07 77.99
N PHE A 543 25.41 -25.98 77.24
CA PHE A 543 24.22 -26.77 77.44
C PHE A 543 23.86 -27.39 76.11
N SER A 544 23.16 -28.52 76.11
CA SER A 544 22.48 -29.07 74.96
C SER A 544 21.01 -29.15 75.25
N TYR A 545 20.26 -28.99 74.18
CA TYR A 545 18.80 -29.08 74.15
C TYR A 545 18.37 -30.04 73.06
N THR A 546 17.30 -30.77 73.34
CA THR A 546 16.64 -31.63 72.38
C THR A 546 15.13 -31.31 72.43
N GLU A 547 14.57 -30.88 71.32
CA GLU A 547 13.13 -30.51 71.17
C GLU A 547 12.64 -29.56 72.26
N GLY A 548 13.36 -28.51 72.57
CA GLY A 548 13.00 -27.49 73.56
C GLY A 548 13.30 -27.86 74.98
N LYS A 549 13.78 -29.08 75.29
CA LYS A 549 14.14 -29.55 76.64
C LYS A 549 15.64 -29.61 76.80
N ARG A 550 16.11 -29.09 77.94
CA ARG A 550 17.50 -29.19 78.25
C ARG A 550 17.89 -30.64 78.55
N ASP A 551 18.92 -31.11 77.88
CA ASP A 551 19.47 -32.46 78.14
C ASP A 551 20.00 -32.58 79.56
N LYS A 552 19.82 -33.72 80.18
CA LYS A 552 20.42 -33.97 81.44
C LYS A 552 21.92 -34.16 81.26
N VAL A 553 22.72 -33.42 82.01
CA VAL A 553 24.16 -33.53 82.03
C VAL A 553 24.61 -34.85 82.61
#